data_6146d5e5554db014c3a39c71be97ee0f
#
_entry.id   6146d5e5554db014c3a39c71be97ee0f
#
_cell.length_a   1.000
_cell.length_b   1.000
_cell.length_c   1.000
_cell.angle_alpha   90.00
_cell.angle_beta   90.00
_cell.angle_gamma   90.00
#
_symmetry.space_group_name_H-M   'P 1'
#
loop_
_entity.id
_entity.type
_entity.pdbx_description
1 polymer ?
#
loop_
_entity_poly.entity_id
_entity_poly.type
_entity_poly.pdbx_seq_one_letter_code
_entity_poly.pdbx_strand_id
1 'polypeptide(L)'
;MKFGIDIGHNCPPDTGALGVQKEDDLTKAVGTQLMQKLKAAGHTVVDCTPKSANGVNDSLLRRANTANANNVNIFVSIHFNAFNKKACGTEVFGISNASKGIAQSVLKEIEKLGFKSRGVKSTQLMVLRKTQMPAILVECCFCDSPTDMAIFDAEKMAEAIKVGLIGEAKEESAKADDKDYILEITTPTVLKPSTEQSSDLPKESVIDIAPGKYPVLDAHFEEQHYWVKWPDKSKANRNEHFVFSGHCKIYEKD
;
A
#
# COMPACT_ATOMS: atom_id res chain seq x y z
N MET A 1 -7.78 1.61 5.83
CA MET A 1 -7.77 0.30 5.11
C MET A 1 -7.46 -0.83 6.09
N LYS A 2 -7.73 -2.09 5.69
CA LYS A 2 -7.35 -3.29 6.45
C LYS A 2 -6.34 -4.10 5.64
N PHE A 3 -5.13 -4.30 6.19
CA PHE A 3 -4.06 -5.07 5.56
C PHE A 3 -3.93 -6.45 6.19
N GLY A 4 -3.76 -7.48 5.37
CA GLY A 4 -3.29 -8.79 5.81
C GLY A 4 -1.79 -8.88 5.57
N ILE A 5 -1.01 -8.99 6.63
CA ILE A 5 0.44 -9.14 6.53
C ILE A 5 0.81 -10.58 6.85
N ASP A 6 1.53 -11.18 5.96
CA ASP A 6 2.04 -12.54 6.04
C ASP A 6 3.56 -12.51 6.13
N ILE A 7 4.07 -12.91 7.27
CA ILE A 7 5.50 -13.14 7.47
C ILE A 7 5.83 -14.50 6.86
N GLY A 8 6.46 -14.51 5.69
CA GLY A 8 6.80 -15.72 4.97
C GLY A 8 7.53 -16.73 5.84
N HIS A 9 7.28 -18.00 5.61
CA HIS A 9 7.83 -19.08 6.43
C HIS A 9 7.43 -18.95 7.92
N ASN A 10 8.35 -19.06 8.86
CA ASN A 10 8.10 -18.89 10.31
C ASN A 10 6.99 -19.80 10.90
N CYS A 11 6.71 -20.91 10.23
CA CYS A 11 5.68 -21.88 10.63
C CYS A 11 6.15 -23.32 10.30
N PRO A 12 7.03 -23.92 11.10
CA PRO A 12 7.55 -25.27 10.81
C PRO A 12 6.45 -26.30 10.53
N PRO A 13 6.59 -27.15 9.49
CA PRO A 13 7.80 -27.37 8.68
C PRO A 13 8.03 -26.39 7.52
N ASP A 14 7.22 -25.33 7.40
CA ASP A 14 7.40 -24.24 6.43
C ASP A 14 8.48 -23.27 6.95
N THR A 15 9.73 -23.52 6.54
CA THR A 15 10.91 -22.73 6.90
C THR A 15 11.59 -22.19 5.65
N GLY A 16 12.18 -21.00 5.77
CA GLY A 16 12.84 -20.29 4.69
C GLY A 16 14.26 -20.74 4.41
N ALA A 17 14.89 -20.09 3.45
CA ALA A 17 16.25 -20.37 3.03
C ALA A 17 17.29 -19.98 4.10
N LEU A 18 18.42 -20.67 4.08
CA LEU A 18 19.61 -20.32 4.86
C LEU A 18 20.65 -19.69 3.92
N GLY A 19 20.81 -18.38 4.03
CA GLY A 19 21.80 -17.61 3.27
C GLY A 19 22.94 -17.07 4.14
N VAL A 20 23.31 -15.80 3.92
CA VAL A 20 24.16 -15.02 4.83
C VAL A 20 23.42 -14.81 6.16
N GLN A 21 22.10 -14.62 6.06
CA GLN A 21 21.17 -14.62 7.17
C GLN A 21 20.03 -15.60 6.87
N LYS A 22 19.31 -16.04 7.90
CA LYS A 22 18.12 -16.89 7.74
C LYS A 22 16.95 -16.06 7.23
N GLU A 23 16.26 -16.55 6.22
CA GLU A 23 15.07 -15.89 5.68
C GLU A 23 13.98 -15.70 6.76
N ASP A 24 13.75 -16.70 7.61
CA ASP A 24 12.78 -16.59 8.71
C ASP A 24 13.03 -15.38 9.62
N ASP A 25 14.30 -15.11 9.96
CA ASP A 25 14.67 -13.98 10.81
C ASP A 25 14.44 -12.64 10.08
N LEU A 26 14.80 -12.60 8.80
CA LEU A 26 14.64 -11.41 7.95
C LEU A 26 13.16 -11.06 7.71
N THR A 27 12.35 -12.06 7.32
CA THR A 27 10.91 -11.86 7.08
C THR A 27 10.20 -11.42 8.34
N LYS A 28 10.57 -11.99 9.50
CA LYS A 28 10.04 -11.60 10.79
C LYS A 28 10.42 -10.17 11.17
N ALA A 29 11.66 -9.76 10.93
CA ALA A 29 12.11 -8.41 11.21
C ALA A 29 11.34 -7.37 10.38
N VAL A 30 11.25 -7.57 9.06
CA VAL A 30 10.53 -6.67 8.16
C VAL A 30 9.02 -6.69 8.41
N GLY A 31 8.41 -7.88 8.49
CA GLY A 31 6.96 -8.00 8.67
C GLY A 31 6.45 -7.42 9.99
N THR A 32 7.20 -7.59 11.08
CA THR A 32 6.86 -6.99 12.38
C THR A 32 6.90 -5.46 12.31
N GLN A 33 7.95 -4.89 11.72
CA GLN A 33 8.09 -3.46 11.50
C GLN A 33 6.97 -2.91 10.61
N LEU A 34 6.66 -3.59 9.50
CA LEU A 34 5.61 -3.19 8.57
C LEU A 34 4.24 -3.15 9.27
N MET A 35 3.91 -4.18 10.07
CA MET A 35 2.66 -4.21 10.84
C MET A 35 2.56 -3.04 11.83
N GLN A 36 3.67 -2.69 12.51
CA GLN A 36 3.71 -1.56 13.44
C GLN A 36 3.52 -0.23 12.70
N LYS A 37 4.24 -0.04 11.60
CA LYS A 37 4.18 1.19 10.79
C LYS A 37 2.79 1.41 10.16
N LEU A 38 2.14 0.36 9.65
CA LEU A 38 0.77 0.44 9.13
C LEU A 38 -0.26 0.76 10.23
N LYS A 39 -0.11 0.19 11.42
CA LYS A 39 -0.96 0.53 12.58
C LYS A 39 -0.76 1.98 13.02
N ALA A 40 0.48 2.43 13.08
CA ALA A 40 0.82 3.83 13.41
C ALA A 40 0.25 4.83 12.39
N ALA A 41 0.15 4.42 11.11
CA ALA A 41 -0.52 5.18 10.06
C ALA A 41 -2.06 5.10 10.09
N GLY A 42 -2.66 4.54 11.16
CA GLY A 42 -4.11 4.49 11.35
C GLY A 42 -4.83 3.35 10.61
N HIS A 43 -4.11 2.34 10.13
CA HIS A 43 -4.70 1.21 9.43
C HIS A 43 -4.94 0.01 10.33
N THR A 44 -5.94 -0.81 10.00
CA THR A 44 -6.15 -2.10 10.64
C THR A 44 -5.21 -3.12 10.02
N VAL A 45 -4.55 -3.92 10.86
CA VAL A 45 -3.60 -4.95 10.39
C VAL A 45 -3.95 -6.31 10.99
N VAL A 46 -4.05 -7.30 10.12
CA VAL A 46 -4.25 -8.72 10.46
C VAL A 46 -2.94 -9.45 10.20
N ASP A 47 -2.41 -10.11 11.23
CA ASP A 47 -1.30 -11.05 11.06
C ASP A 47 -1.85 -12.35 10.45
N CYS A 48 -1.42 -12.65 9.24
CA CYS A 48 -1.83 -13.82 8.49
C CYS A 48 -0.86 -15.01 8.65
N THR A 49 0.20 -14.84 9.44
CA THR A 49 1.21 -15.89 9.69
C THR A 49 0.63 -16.95 10.62
N PRO A 50 0.55 -18.21 10.19
CA PRO A 50 0.01 -19.27 11.04
C PRO A 50 1.02 -19.63 12.15
N LYS A 51 0.48 -19.93 13.34
CA LYS A 51 1.31 -20.36 14.48
C LYS A 51 1.79 -21.81 14.37
N SER A 52 1.09 -22.63 13.58
CA SER A 52 1.41 -24.03 13.34
C SER A 52 0.75 -24.52 12.06
N ALA A 53 1.32 -25.52 11.43
CA ALA A 53 0.76 -26.19 10.25
C ALA A 53 1.18 -27.66 10.20
N ASN A 54 0.39 -28.48 9.50
CA ASN A 54 0.67 -29.90 9.30
C ASN A 54 1.58 -30.17 8.09
N GLY A 55 2.06 -29.12 7.43
CA GLY A 55 2.93 -29.16 6.25
C GLY A 55 2.93 -27.83 5.53
N VAL A 56 3.84 -27.68 4.55
CA VAL A 56 3.98 -26.43 3.78
C VAL A 56 2.67 -26.01 3.13
N ASN A 57 1.97 -26.92 2.45
CA ASN A 57 0.70 -26.60 1.79
C ASN A 57 -0.38 -26.13 2.79
N ASP A 58 -0.46 -26.74 3.98
CA ASP A 58 -1.39 -26.33 5.03
C ASP A 58 -1.02 -24.92 5.54
N SER A 59 0.28 -24.65 5.73
CA SER A 59 0.77 -23.31 6.09
C SER A 59 0.29 -22.26 5.08
N LEU A 60 0.57 -22.47 3.79
CA LEU A 60 0.20 -21.53 2.72
C LEU A 60 -1.31 -21.30 2.62
N LEU A 61 -2.11 -22.35 2.80
CA LEU A 61 -3.58 -22.22 2.82
C LEU A 61 -4.09 -21.43 4.02
N ARG A 62 -3.52 -21.65 5.22
CA ARG A 62 -3.90 -20.93 6.43
C ARG A 62 -3.65 -19.42 6.29
N ARG A 63 -2.52 -19.02 5.68
CA ARG A 63 -2.19 -17.61 5.37
C ARG A 63 -3.30 -16.95 4.56
N ALA A 64 -3.62 -17.54 3.41
CA ALA A 64 -4.67 -17.05 2.52
C ALA A 64 -6.06 -17.07 3.20
N ASN A 65 -6.40 -18.15 3.91
CA ASN A 65 -7.68 -18.28 4.60
C ASN A 65 -7.84 -17.24 5.73
N THR A 66 -6.78 -16.93 6.47
CA THR A 66 -6.81 -15.87 7.49
C THR A 66 -7.11 -14.51 6.85
N ALA A 67 -6.47 -14.19 5.72
CA ALA A 67 -6.74 -12.95 4.99
C ALA A 67 -8.20 -12.89 4.50
N ASN A 68 -8.70 -13.98 3.89
CA ASN A 68 -10.05 -14.09 3.36
C ASN A 68 -11.10 -13.96 4.47
N ALA A 69 -10.94 -14.70 5.57
CA ALA A 69 -11.88 -14.69 6.72
C ALA A 69 -11.97 -13.32 7.40
N ASN A 70 -10.92 -12.53 7.32
CA ASN A 70 -10.88 -11.18 7.89
C ASN A 70 -11.28 -10.09 6.89
N ASN A 71 -11.60 -10.42 5.64
CA ASN A 71 -11.94 -9.46 4.57
C ASN A 71 -10.92 -8.32 4.51
N VAL A 72 -9.62 -8.63 4.41
CA VAL A 72 -8.60 -7.61 4.27
C VAL A 72 -8.70 -6.96 2.89
N ASN A 73 -8.32 -5.69 2.76
CA ASN A 73 -8.37 -4.97 1.49
C ASN A 73 -7.17 -5.31 0.59
N ILE A 74 -6.01 -5.53 1.19
CA ILE A 74 -4.77 -5.91 0.50
C ILE A 74 -4.06 -6.96 1.34
N PHE A 75 -3.56 -8.02 0.68
CA PHE A 75 -2.70 -9.02 1.29
C PHE A 75 -1.26 -8.83 0.83
N VAL A 76 -0.30 -8.89 1.77
CA VAL A 76 1.12 -8.72 1.52
C VAL A 76 1.89 -9.84 2.19
N SER A 77 2.58 -10.66 1.40
CA SER A 77 3.47 -11.71 1.87
C SER A 77 4.92 -11.24 1.75
N ILE A 78 5.70 -11.35 2.84
CA ILE A 78 7.08 -10.88 2.92
C ILE A 78 8.02 -12.07 2.83
N HIS A 79 8.93 -12.04 1.85
CA HIS A 79 9.90 -13.08 1.57
C HIS A 79 11.29 -12.51 1.25
N PHE A 80 12.27 -13.39 1.18
CA PHE A 80 13.63 -13.13 0.69
C PHE A 80 14.05 -14.25 -0.24
N ASN A 81 14.61 -13.88 -1.37
CA ASN A 81 15.13 -14.82 -2.34
C ASN A 81 16.44 -15.48 -1.86
N ALA A 82 16.74 -16.65 -2.41
CA ALA A 82 18.05 -17.29 -2.35
C ALA A 82 18.31 -18.05 -3.64
N PHE A 83 19.56 -18.03 -4.13
CA PHE A 83 19.89 -18.76 -5.35
C PHE A 83 21.33 -19.27 -5.36
N ASN A 84 22.31 -18.45 -5.68
CA ASN A 84 23.68 -18.88 -5.98
C ASN A 84 24.75 -17.96 -5.35
N LYS A 85 24.39 -17.19 -4.34
CA LYS A 85 25.23 -16.20 -3.63
C LYS A 85 25.73 -15.04 -4.51
N LYS A 86 25.32 -14.98 -5.79
CA LYS A 86 25.70 -13.94 -6.76
C LYS A 86 24.50 -13.16 -7.29
N ALA A 87 23.33 -13.81 -7.32
CA ALA A 87 22.08 -13.13 -7.66
C ALA A 87 21.78 -12.07 -6.60
N CYS A 88 21.26 -10.92 -7.03
CA CYS A 88 20.95 -9.81 -6.14
C CYS A 88 19.73 -9.02 -6.65
N GLY A 89 19.16 -8.20 -5.77
CA GLY A 89 18.08 -7.28 -6.08
C GLY A 89 16.72 -7.73 -5.55
N THR A 90 15.72 -6.92 -5.84
CA THR A 90 14.35 -7.04 -5.35
C THR A 90 13.37 -7.35 -6.46
N GLU A 91 12.32 -8.10 -6.18
CA GLU A 91 11.22 -8.38 -7.11
C GLU A 91 9.89 -8.49 -6.36
N VAL A 92 8.80 -8.11 -7.01
CA VAL A 92 7.47 -8.19 -6.39
C VAL A 92 6.53 -8.94 -7.31
N PHE A 93 5.77 -9.88 -6.75
CA PHE A 93 4.82 -10.71 -7.48
C PHE A 93 3.40 -10.20 -7.29
N GLY A 94 2.62 -10.17 -8.38
CA GLY A 94 1.19 -9.89 -8.37
C GLY A 94 0.50 -10.53 -9.57
N ILE A 95 -0.73 -11.04 -9.39
CA ILE A 95 -1.45 -11.77 -10.45
C ILE A 95 -2.42 -10.83 -11.19
N SER A 96 -3.29 -10.14 -10.46
CA SER A 96 -4.30 -9.23 -11.04
C SER A 96 -3.69 -7.89 -11.46
N ASN A 97 -4.40 -7.13 -12.29
CA ASN A 97 -3.95 -5.76 -12.66
C ASN A 97 -3.85 -4.87 -11.42
N ALA A 98 -4.81 -4.95 -10.50
CA ALA A 98 -4.77 -4.20 -9.23
C ALA A 98 -3.52 -4.57 -8.41
N SER A 99 -3.24 -5.89 -8.23
CA SER A 99 -2.05 -6.30 -7.49
C SER A 99 -0.74 -5.92 -8.18
N LYS A 100 -0.69 -5.91 -9.52
CA LYS A 100 0.48 -5.45 -10.28
C LYS A 100 0.75 -3.96 -10.10
N GLY A 101 -0.30 -3.13 -10.02
CA GLY A 101 -0.18 -1.71 -9.71
C GLY A 101 0.43 -1.49 -8.32
N ILE A 102 -0.09 -2.19 -7.31
CA ILE A 102 0.45 -2.16 -5.94
C ILE A 102 1.91 -2.66 -5.92
N ALA A 103 2.19 -3.78 -6.59
CA ALA A 103 3.53 -4.35 -6.69
C ALA A 103 4.54 -3.38 -7.30
N GLN A 104 4.12 -2.64 -8.34
CA GLN A 104 4.97 -1.63 -8.99
C GLN A 104 5.27 -0.46 -8.07
N SER A 105 4.30 0.00 -7.29
CA SER A 105 4.50 1.06 -6.30
C SER A 105 5.48 0.62 -5.21
N VAL A 106 5.29 -0.58 -4.64
CA VAL A 106 6.20 -1.15 -3.62
C VAL A 106 7.61 -1.33 -4.17
N LEU A 107 7.74 -1.89 -5.39
CA LEU A 107 9.04 -2.09 -6.03
C LEU A 107 9.83 -0.78 -6.17
N LYS A 108 9.17 0.29 -6.65
CA LYS A 108 9.81 1.61 -6.80
C LYS A 108 10.37 2.17 -5.50
N GLU A 109 9.67 1.95 -4.38
CA GLU A 109 10.14 2.43 -3.08
C GLU A 109 11.34 1.61 -2.58
N ILE A 110 11.34 0.29 -2.81
CA ILE A 110 12.48 -0.56 -2.45
C ILE A 110 13.70 -0.23 -3.31
N GLU A 111 13.53 0.10 -4.59
CA GLU A 111 14.62 0.54 -5.49
C GLU A 111 15.36 1.78 -4.95
N LYS A 112 14.65 2.70 -4.30
CA LYS A 112 15.26 3.91 -3.67
C LYS A 112 16.27 3.56 -2.57
N LEU A 113 16.19 2.36 -1.99
CA LEU A 113 17.14 1.87 -0.99
C LEU A 113 18.46 1.36 -1.60
N GLY A 114 18.57 1.33 -2.94
CA GLY A 114 19.77 0.90 -3.67
C GLY A 114 19.73 -0.55 -4.14
N PHE A 115 18.62 -1.27 -3.94
CA PHE A 115 18.49 -2.63 -4.49
C PHE A 115 18.25 -2.61 -6.00
N LYS A 116 18.91 -3.53 -6.70
CA LYS A 116 18.69 -3.72 -8.13
C LYS A 116 17.27 -4.20 -8.40
N SER A 117 16.54 -3.51 -9.27
CA SER A 117 15.23 -3.97 -9.70
C SER A 117 15.31 -5.23 -10.56
N ARG A 118 14.46 -6.19 -10.27
CA ARG A 118 14.21 -7.40 -11.07
C ARG A 118 12.80 -7.39 -11.68
N GLY A 119 12.05 -6.33 -11.43
CA GLY A 119 10.73 -6.06 -11.99
C GLY A 119 9.58 -6.69 -11.21
N VAL A 120 8.38 -6.30 -11.62
CA VAL A 120 7.13 -6.94 -11.19
C VAL A 120 6.94 -8.23 -11.98
N LYS A 121 6.64 -9.30 -11.29
CA LYS A 121 6.46 -10.64 -11.87
C LYS A 121 5.07 -11.18 -11.63
N SER A 122 4.66 -12.15 -12.43
CA SER A 122 3.40 -12.85 -12.27
C SER A 122 3.63 -14.35 -12.30
N THR A 123 3.29 -15.02 -11.21
CA THR A 123 3.34 -16.47 -11.10
C THR A 123 2.24 -16.97 -10.18
N GLN A 124 1.87 -18.23 -10.30
CA GLN A 124 0.74 -18.85 -9.60
C GLN A 124 1.10 -19.32 -8.18
N LEU A 125 1.76 -18.45 -7.39
CA LEU A 125 2.04 -18.73 -5.99
C LEU A 125 0.74 -18.97 -5.21
N MET A 126 0.74 -19.97 -4.35
CA MET A 126 -0.47 -20.42 -3.66
C MET A 126 -1.11 -19.31 -2.83
N VAL A 127 -0.32 -18.54 -2.10
CA VAL A 127 -0.82 -17.44 -1.26
C VAL A 127 -1.46 -16.32 -2.09
N LEU A 128 -0.97 -16.06 -3.32
CA LEU A 128 -1.55 -15.06 -4.21
C LEU A 128 -2.81 -15.58 -4.94
N ARG A 129 -2.84 -16.88 -5.24
CA ARG A 129 -3.95 -17.50 -5.98
C ARG A 129 -5.15 -17.80 -5.09
N LYS A 130 -4.93 -18.06 -3.79
CA LYS A 130 -5.96 -18.46 -2.84
C LYS A 130 -6.57 -17.29 -2.06
N THR A 131 -6.00 -16.10 -2.15
CA THR A 131 -6.56 -14.86 -1.62
C THR A 131 -7.63 -14.29 -2.57
N GLN A 132 -8.65 -13.64 -2.00
CA GLN A 132 -9.81 -13.09 -2.73
C GLN A 132 -9.67 -11.58 -3.02
N MET A 133 -8.70 -10.92 -2.43
CA MET A 133 -8.39 -9.50 -2.59
C MET A 133 -7.11 -9.33 -3.41
N PRO A 134 -6.75 -8.10 -3.84
CA PRO A 134 -5.43 -7.81 -4.37
C PRO A 134 -4.34 -8.30 -3.42
N ALA A 135 -3.42 -9.12 -3.94
CA ALA A 135 -2.38 -9.78 -3.17
C ALA A 135 -1.02 -9.65 -3.86
N ILE A 136 -0.01 -9.29 -3.09
CA ILE A 136 1.38 -9.23 -3.55
C ILE A 136 2.27 -10.10 -2.67
N LEU A 137 3.37 -10.59 -3.25
CA LEU A 137 4.47 -11.19 -2.52
C LEU A 137 5.75 -10.40 -2.85
N VAL A 138 6.42 -9.95 -1.81
CA VAL A 138 7.62 -9.11 -1.90
C VAL A 138 8.83 -9.99 -1.60
N GLU A 139 9.68 -10.21 -2.59
CA GLU A 139 11.03 -10.71 -2.41
C GLU A 139 11.92 -9.50 -2.14
N CYS A 140 12.11 -9.19 -0.86
CA CYS A 140 12.79 -7.97 -0.43
C CYS A 140 14.18 -7.83 -1.05
N CYS A 141 14.96 -8.90 -0.99
CA CYS A 141 16.27 -9.05 -1.64
C CYS A 141 16.74 -10.51 -1.53
N PHE A 142 17.99 -10.82 -1.89
CA PHE A 142 18.55 -12.17 -1.75
C PHE A 142 19.25 -12.33 -0.41
N CYS A 143 18.74 -13.21 0.46
CA CYS A 143 19.31 -13.47 1.78
C CYS A 143 20.69 -14.17 1.72
N ASP A 144 21.03 -14.78 0.58
CA ASP A 144 22.32 -15.41 0.32
C ASP A 144 23.30 -14.51 -0.45
N SER A 145 22.91 -13.27 -0.80
CA SER A 145 23.74 -12.28 -1.48
C SER A 145 24.49 -11.39 -0.48
N PRO A 146 25.83 -11.45 -0.41
CA PRO A 146 26.60 -10.52 0.41
C PRO A 146 26.37 -9.05 0.01
N THR A 147 26.12 -8.78 -1.29
CA THR A 147 25.87 -7.44 -1.79
C THR A 147 24.56 -6.89 -1.25
N ASP A 148 23.47 -7.66 -1.29
CA ASP A 148 22.17 -7.23 -0.79
C ASP A 148 22.19 -7.11 0.73
N MET A 149 22.80 -8.07 1.42
CA MET A 149 22.88 -8.05 2.89
C MET A 149 23.74 -6.90 3.43
N ALA A 150 24.70 -6.39 2.65
CA ALA A 150 25.50 -5.23 3.03
C ALA A 150 24.69 -3.92 3.10
N ILE A 151 23.61 -3.80 2.35
CA ILE A 151 22.75 -2.60 2.31
C ILE A 151 21.39 -2.83 2.97
N PHE A 152 21.10 -4.07 3.37
CA PHE A 152 19.81 -4.40 3.96
C PHE A 152 19.65 -3.79 5.36
N ASP A 153 18.50 -3.14 5.54
CA ASP A 153 18.01 -2.64 6.82
C ASP A 153 16.52 -2.93 6.92
N ALA A 154 16.11 -3.62 7.97
CA ALA A 154 14.73 -4.09 8.11
C ALA A 154 13.73 -2.95 8.31
N GLU A 155 14.13 -1.89 9.00
CA GLU A 155 13.27 -0.72 9.24
C GLU A 155 13.04 0.06 7.95
N LYS A 156 14.11 0.32 7.19
CA LYS A 156 14.01 1.02 5.89
C LYS A 156 13.24 0.19 4.88
N MET A 157 13.43 -1.14 4.85
CA MET A 157 12.67 -2.03 3.98
C MET A 157 11.18 -2.00 4.32
N ALA A 158 10.82 -2.10 5.59
CA ALA A 158 9.43 -2.02 6.04
C ALA A 158 8.82 -0.64 5.74
N GLU A 159 9.59 0.44 5.86
CA GLU A 159 9.16 1.79 5.49
C GLU A 159 8.89 1.90 3.98
N ALA A 160 9.81 1.42 3.14
CA ALA A 160 9.65 1.43 1.69
C ALA A 160 8.40 0.63 1.26
N ILE A 161 8.16 -0.54 1.85
CA ILE A 161 6.96 -1.34 1.57
C ILE A 161 5.71 -0.56 2.00
N LYS A 162 5.70 0.04 3.21
CA LYS A 162 4.57 0.84 3.69
C LYS A 162 4.27 2.00 2.74
N VAL A 163 5.29 2.76 2.34
CA VAL A 163 5.13 3.89 1.41
C VAL A 163 4.58 3.41 0.07
N GLY A 164 5.05 2.29 -0.45
CA GLY A 164 4.53 1.72 -1.69
C GLY A 164 3.08 1.24 -1.60
N LEU A 165 2.62 0.85 -0.39
CA LEU A 165 1.25 0.39 -0.14
C LEU A 165 0.23 1.53 0.04
N ILE A 166 0.63 2.61 0.72
CA ILE A 166 -0.29 3.68 1.13
C ILE A 166 0.13 5.08 0.63
N GLY A 167 1.20 5.14 -0.14
CA GLY A 167 1.88 6.39 -0.46
C GLY A 167 2.82 6.83 0.67
N GLU A 168 3.66 7.80 0.40
CA GLU A 168 4.32 8.51 1.50
C GLU A 168 3.19 9.00 2.40
N ALA A 169 3.20 8.64 3.69
CA ALA A 169 2.55 9.49 4.63
C ALA A 169 3.15 10.87 4.34
N LYS A 170 2.34 11.82 3.89
CA LYS A 170 2.72 13.20 4.13
C LYS A 170 2.98 13.19 5.64
N GLU A 171 4.27 13.13 6.02
CA GLU A 171 4.61 13.64 7.33
C GLU A 171 3.87 14.97 7.35
N GLU A 172 2.99 15.15 8.33
CA GLU A 172 2.82 16.48 8.88
C GLU A 172 4.19 16.88 9.41
N SER A 173 5.14 17.06 8.48
CA SER A 173 6.22 17.99 8.70
C SER A 173 5.46 19.27 8.95
N ALA A 174 5.51 19.72 10.18
CA ALA A 174 5.23 21.09 10.57
C ALA A 174 6.21 22.02 9.81
N LYS A 175 5.97 22.17 8.56
CA LYS A 175 6.16 23.21 7.58
C LYS A 175 5.08 22.95 6.53
N ALA A 176 3.81 23.22 6.90
CA ALA A 176 2.88 23.70 5.93
C ALA A 176 3.61 24.85 5.23
N ASP A 177 3.91 24.70 3.94
CA ASP A 177 3.81 25.86 3.08
C ASP A 177 2.39 26.33 3.33
N ASP A 178 2.28 27.50 3.93
CA ASP A 178 1.03 28.14 4.34
C ASP A 178 0.34 28.66 3.05
N LYS A 179 0.10 27.74 2.10
CA LYS A 179 -0.55 28.00 0.83
C LYS A 179 -2.00 27.62 0.98
N ASP A 180 -2.81 28.62 1.21
CA ASP A 180 -4.26 28.51 1.06
C ASP A 180 -4.59 28.35 -0.44
N TYR A 181 -5.43 27.38 -0.77
CA TYR A 181 -5.95 27.24 -2.13
C TYR A 181 -7.39 27.71 -2.20
N ILE A 182 -7.77 28.17 -3.38
CA ILE A 182 -9.16 28.51 -3.70
C ILE A 182 -9.66 27.51 -4.74
N LEU A 183 -10.70 26.75 -4.40
CA LEU A 183 -11.53 26.01 -5.33
C LEU A 183 -12.62 26.93 -5.88
N GLU A 184 -12.56 27.30 -7.13
CA GLU A 184 -13.60 28.03 -7.83
C GLU A 184 -14.51 27.07 -8.59
N ILE A 185 -15.73 26.89 -8.13
CA ILE A 185 -16.76 26.14 -8.85
C ILE A 185 -17.35 27.07 -9.90
N THR A 186 -17.23 26.72 -11.16
CA THR A 186 -17.70 27.52 -12.31
C THR A 186 -19.10 27.10 -12.80
N THR A 187 -19.48 25.86 -12.54
CA THR A 187 -20.75 25.25 -12.93
C THR A 187 -21.30 24.44 -11.77
N PRO A 188 -22.62 24.44 -11.49
CA PRO A 188 -23.20 23.57 -10.45
C PRO A 188 -22.71 22.13 -10.63
N THR A 189 -22.23 21.53 -9.55
CA THR A 189 -21.64 20.19 -9.58
C THR A 189 -21.82 19.49 -8.24
N VAL A 190 -21.19 18.34 -8.09
CA VAL A 190 -21.24 17.54 -6.86
C VAL A 190 -19.85 17.27 -6.29
N LEU A 191 -19.79 17.18 -4.98
CA LEU A 191 -18.65 16.67 -4.22
C LEU A 191 -18.87 15.18 -3.99
N LYS A 192 -17.84 14.37 -4.22
CA LYS A 192 -17.90 12.90 -4.16
C LYS A 192 -16.82 12.31 -3.26
N PRO A 193 -17.04 11.11 -2.70
CA PRO A 193 -16.01 10.40 -1.90
C PRO A 193 -14.91 9.77 -2.75
N SER A 194 -15.14 9.62 -4.07
CA SER A 194 -14.21 8.96 -5.02
C SER A 194 -14.36 9.57 -6.42
N THR A 195 -13.55 9.13 -7.37
CA THR A 195 -13.62 9.54 -8.79
C THR A 195 -14.72 8.85 -9.58
N GLU A 196 -15.43 7.86 -9.02
CA GLU A 196 -16.53 7.12 -9.65
C GLU A 196 -17.65 8.05 -10.12
N GLN A 197 -18.48 7.57 -11.05
CA GLN A 197 -19.65 8.35 -11.51
C GLN A 197 -20.62 8.57 -10.35
N SER A 198 -21.20 9.78 -10.27
CA SER A 198 -22.12 10.13 -9.18
C SER A 198 -23.37 9.25 -9.13
N SER A 199 -23.79 8.68 -10.28
CA SER A 199 -24.88 7.72 -10.39
C SER A 199 -24.62 6.39 -9.71
N ASP A 200 -23.33 6.02 -9.54
CA ASP A 200 -22.90 4.73 -9.02
C ASP A 200 -22.60 4.78 -7.51
N LEU A 201 -22.72 5.98 -6.93
CA LEU A 201 -22.46 6.24 -5.52
C LEU A 201 -23.77 6.33 -4.72
N PRO A 202 -23.77 6.00 -3.41
CA PRO A 202 -24.89 6.24 -2.51
C PRO A 202 -25.27 7.72 -2.51
N LYS A 203 -26.54 8.04 -2.67
CA LYS A 203 -27.03 9.44 -2.76
C LYS A 203 -26.61 10.30 -1.57
N GLU A 204 -26.57 9.72 -0.38
CA GLU A 204 -26.13 10.39 0.85
C GLU A 204 -24.64 10.72 0.90
N SER A 205 -23.84 10.12 0.01
CA SER A 205 -22.39 10.36 -0.08
C SER A 205 -22.03 11.46 -1.10
N VAL A 206 -22.99 11.89 -1.90
CA VAL A 206 -22.84 12.89 -2.95
C VAL A 206 -23.50 14.20 -2.49
N ILE A 207 -22.79 15.33 -2.60
CA ILE A 207 -23.24 16.63 -2.08
C ILE A 207 -23.24 17.64 -3.21
N ASP A 208 -24.39 18.31 -3.43
CA ASP A 208 -24.47 19.42 -4.36
C ASP A 208 -23.63 20.60 -3.88
N ILE A 209 -22.88 21.20 -4.80
CA ILE A 209 -22.11 22.42 -4.55
C ILE A 209 -22.39 23.45 -5.65
N ALA A 210 -22.77 24.66 -5.22
CA ALA A 210 -23.07 25.76 -6.10
C ALA A 210 -21.82 26.44 -6.67
N PRO A 211 -21.91 27.17 -7.78
CA PRO A 211 -20.84 28.05 -8.24
C PRO A 211 -20.41 29.04 -7.16
N GLY A 212 -19.13 29.27 -7.04
CA GLY A 212 -18.55 30.15 -6.01
C GLY A 212 -17.08 29.82 -5.74
N LYS A 213 -16.48 30.62 -4.86
CA LYS A 213 -15.09 30.46 -4.42
C LYS A 213 -15.03 29.89 -3.01
N TYR A 214 -14.34 28.81 -2.83
CA TYR A 214 -14.28 28.07 -1.58
C TYR A 214 -12.82 27.90 -1.14
N PRO A 215 -12.44 28.31 0.08
CA PRO A 215 -11.11 28.05 0.60
C PRO A 215 -10.93 26.55 0.85
N VAL A 216 -9.81 26.01 0.45
CA VAL A 216 -9.41 24.61 0.72
C VAL A 216 -7.97 24.58 1.20
N LEU A 217 -7.64 23.64 2.08
CA LEU A 217 -6.31 23.51 2.69
C LEU A 217 -5.31 22.84 1.77
N ASP A 218 -5.79 21.98 0.87
CA ASP A 218 -4.95 21.22 -0.07
C ASP A 218 -5.77 20.78 -1.27
N ALA A 219 -5.13 20.61 -2.42
CA ALA A 219 -5.75 20.13 -3.64
C ALA A 219 -4.72 19.49 -4.58
N HIS A 220 -5.12 18.41 -5.25
CA HIS A 220 -4.35 17.80 -6.33
C HIS A 220 -5.27 17.23 -7.41
N PHE A 221 -4.72 17.01 -8.60
CA PHE A 221 -5.46 16.49 -9.75
C PHE A 221 -5.34 14.96 -9.81
N GLU A 222 -6.47 14.25 -9.95
CA GLU A 222 -6.55 12.81 -10.05
C GLU A 222 -7.74 12.39 -10.92
N GLU A 223 -7.51 11.57 -11.96
CA GLU A 223 -8.55 10.95 -12.81
C GLU A 223 -9.65 11.91 -13.28
N GLN A 224 -9.28 13.06 -13.87
CA GLN A 224 -10.20 14.12 -14.32
C GLN A 224 -10.97 14.84 -13.19
N HIS A 225 -10.55 14.65 -11.95
CA HIS A 225 -11.10 15.32 -10.78
C HIS A 225 -10.00 16.08 -10.04
N TYR A 226 -10.43 17.08 -9.26
CA TYR A 226 -9.61 17.61 -8.18
C TYR A 226 -10.04 16.96 -6.87
N TRP A 227 -9.10 16.31 -6.19
CA TRP A 227 -9.23 16.03 -4.78
C TRP A 227 -8.98 17.32 -4.00
N VAL A 228 -9.83 17.62 -3.02
CA VAL A 228 -9.73 18.83 -2.20
C VAL A 228 -9.92 18.51 -0.72
N LYS A 229 -9.16 19.20 0.12
CA LYS A 229 -9.24 19.10 1.58
C LYS A 229 -9.85 20.39 2.15
N TRP A 230 -10.97 20.27 2.84
CA TRP A 230 -11.67 21.39 3.46
C TRP A 230 -11.08 21.70 4.85
N PRO A 231 -11.21 22.98 5.33
CA PRO A 231 -10.81 23.37 6.67
C PRO A 231 -11.57 22.63 7.78
N ASP A 232 -12.76 22.17 7.49
CA ASP A 232 -13.65 21.52 8.45
C ASP A 232 -14.41 20.32 7.83
N LYS A 233 -15.22 19.62 8.65
CA LYS A 233 -16.08 18.51 8.23
C LYS A 233 -17.53 18.94 7.93
N SER A 234 -17.78 20.18 7.56
CA SER A 234 -19.13 20.71 7.31
C SER A 234 -19.83 20.06 6.11
N LYS A 235 -19.10 19.36 5.24
CA LYS A 235 -19.62 18.73 4.03
C LYS A 235 -19.79 17.22 4.24
N ALA A 236 -21.02 16.80 4.59
CA ALA A 236 -21.40 15.41 4.89
C ALA A 236 -20.47 14.72 5.89
N ASN A 237 -20.05 15.43 6.94
CA ASN A 237 -19.14 14.92 7.98
C ASN A 237 -17.76 14.45 7.45
N ARG A 238 -17.35 15.00 6.29
CA ARG A 238 -16.05 14.74 5.64
C ARG A 238 -15.29 16.04 5.45
N ASN A 239 -13.97 15.94 5.44
CA ASN A 239 -13.06 17.04 5.12
C ASN A 239 -12.33 16.84 3.78
N GLU A 240 -12.67 15.79 3.02
CA GLU A 240 -12.03 15.46 1.75
C GLU A 240 -13.10 15.05 0.73
N HIS A 241 -12.98 15.55 -0.50
CA HIS A 241 -13.89 15.22 -1.59
C HIS A 241 -13.18 15.32 -2.94
N PHE A 242 -13.77 14.64 -3.93
CA PHE A 242 -13.47 14.81 -5.34
C PHE A 242 -14.50 15.69 -6.01
N VAL A 243 -14.06 16.56 -6.92
CA VAL A 243 -14.89 17.40 -7.76
C VAL A 243 -14.42 17.32 -9.21
N PHE A 244 -15.35 17.21 -10.16
CA PHE A 244 -15.00 17.08 -11.58
C PHE A 244 -14.29 18.34 -12.09
N SER A 245 -13.12 18.19 -12.69
CA SER A 245 -12.25 19.30 -13.10
C SER A 245 -12.85 20.17 -14.22
N GLY A 246 -13.77 19.61 -15.01
CA GLY A 246 -14.50 20.38 -16.02
C GLY A 246 -15.46 21.43 -15.45
N HIS A 247 -15.79 21.36 -14.16
CA HIS A 247 -16.72 22.25 -13.47
C HIS A 247 -16.04 23.20 -12.47
N CYS A 248 -14.73 23.15 -12.36
CA CYS A 248 -14.00 23.94 -11.36
C CYS A 248 -12.56 24.28 -11.80
N LYS A 249 -11.96 25.20 -11.07
CA LYS A 249 -10.53 25.56 -11.16
C LYS A 249 -9.95 25.63 -9.77
N ILE A 250 -8.64 25.38 -9.66
CA ILE A 250 -7.90 25.56 -8.41
C ILE A 250 -6.73 26.51 -8.67
N TYR A 251 -6.51 27.42 -7.75
CA TYR A 251 -5.36 28.32 -7.74
C TYR A 251 -4.93 28.63 -6.31
N GLU A 252 -3.66 28.96 -6.15
CA GLU A 252 -3.10 29.43 -4.87
C GLU A 252 -3.71 30.80 -4.54
N LYS A 253 -4.00 31.01 -3.26
CA LYS A 253 -4.42 32.32 -2.76
C LYS A 253 -3.18 33.21 -2.62
N ASP A 254 -3.20 34.35 -3.32
CA ASP A 254 -2.16 35.39 -3.19
C ASP A 254 -2.05 35.94 -1.77
#